data_74c293d2bc09b6ae1cdbf47a026f999f
#
_entry.id   74c293d2bc09b6ae1cdbf47a026f999f
#
_cell.length_a   1.000
_cell.length_b   1.000
_cell.length_c   1.000
_cell.angle_alpha   90.00
_cell.angle_beta   90.00
_cell.angle_gamma   90.00
#
_symmetry.space_group_name_H-M   'P 1'
#
loop_
_entity.id
_entity.type
_entity.pdbx_description
1 polymer ?
#
loop_
_entity_poly.entity_id
_entity_poly.type
_entity_poly.pdbx_seq_one_letter_code
_entity_poly.pdbx_strand_id
1 'polypeptide(L)'
;MGDFEEYKRQGEPDQQKKAENWGIAIGLQKVDDLTPSKYLISVAKDNIEGRISVDEVAEQIARYYKKNPAQTPQEHNEKEADEVSARIAKLLSTHTFSFSPAEYISIHKSLFSGILDVEIAGKIRTYDIIKEETVLNGDTVIYGRAKCWIMISGLKKSFLIKG
;
A
#
# COMPACT_ATOMS: atom_id res chain seq x y z
N MET A 1 21.65 2.13 -3.16
CA MET A 1 21.31 3.47 -2.64
C MET A 1 19.85 3.71 -2.99
N GLY A 2 19.01 4.06 -2.04
CA GLY A 2 17.56 4.19 -2.30
C GLY A 2 17.28 5.42 -3.18
N ASP A 3 16.20 5.35 -3.98
CA ASP A 3 15.86 6.36 -4.99
C ASP A 3 15.65 7.79 -4.45
N PHE A 4 15.41 7.94 -3.12
CA PHE A 4 15.09 9.23 -2.50
C PHE A 4 16.04 9.62 -1.35
N GLU A 5 17.20 8.97 -1.21
CA GLU A 5 18.14 9.21 -0.10
C GLU A 5 18.72 10.62 -0.09
N GLU A 6 18.88 11.25 -1.24
CA GLU A 6 19.34 12.62 -1.36
C GLU A 6 18.34 13.59 -0.72
N TYR A 7 17.04 13.45 -1.03
CA TYR A 7 15.99 14.29 -0.44
C TYR A 7 15.84 14.08 1.06
N LYS A 8 15.99 12.84 1.56
CA LYS A 8 15.95 12.55 2.99
C LYS A 8 17.06 13.21 3.78
N ARG A 9 18.26 13.37 3.17
CA ARG A 9 19.43 13.94 3.83
C ARG A 9 19.56 15.44 3.68
N GLN A 10 19.17 15.99 2.53
CA GLN A 10 19.48 17.37 2.14
C GLN A 10 18.25 18.19 1.74
N GLY A 11 17.09 17.57 1.63
CA GLY A 11 15.85 18.24 1.27
C GLY A 11 15.32 19.15 2.40
N GLU A 12 14.47 20.08 2.02
CA GLU A 12 13.66 20.86 2.96
C GLU A 12 12.74 19.92 3.78
N PRO A 13 12.28 20.30 4.98
CA PRO A 13 11.50 19.43 5.86
C PRO A 13 10.30 18.75 5.19
N ASP A 14 9.58 19.45 4.32
CA ASP A 14 8.47 18.89 3.54
C ASP A 14 8.94 17.84 2.52
N GLN A 15 10.06 18.11 1.85
CA GLN A 15 10.67 17.16 0.90
C GLN A 15 11.18 15.91 1.60
N GLN A 16 11.81 16.07 2.77
CA GLN A 16 12.26 14.96 3.61
C GLN A 16 11.08 14.06 3.98
N LYS A 17 9.97 14.66 4.47
CA LYS A 17 8.77 13.93 4.85
C LYS A 17 8.13 13.17 3.69
N LYS A 18 8.01 13.82 2.52
CA LYS A 18 7.50 13.16 1.31
C LYS A 18 8.43 12.03 0.86
N ALA A 19 9.74 12.23 0.88
CA ALA A 19 10.74 11.21 0.54
C ALA A 19 10.68 10.00 1.48
N GLU A 20 10.47 10.22 2.78
CA GLU A 20 10.22 9.14 3.75
C GLU A 20 8.95 8.36 3.42
N ASN A 21 7.83 9.06 3.18
CA ASN A 21 6.55 8.43 2.83
C ASN A 21 6.67 7.57 1.56
N TRP A 22 7.33 8.09 0.52
CA TRP A 22 7.59 7.33 -0.70
C TRP A 22 8.53 6.14 -0.47
N GLY A 23 9.56 6.32 0.35
CA GLY A 23 10.47 5.24 0.73
C GLY A 23 9.74 4.08 1.43
N ILE A 24 8.81 4.40 2.34
CA ILE A 24 7.95 3.42 3.01
C ILE A 24 7.02 2.74 2.00
N ALA A 25 6.31 3.53 1.18
CA ALA A 25 5.34 3.02 0.21
C ALA A 25 5.96 2.01 -0.76
N ILE A 26 7.12 2.35 -1.33
CA ILE A 26 7.87 1.49 -2.25
C ILE A 26 8.51 0.31 -1.53
N GLY A 27 9.01 0.53 -0.30
CA GLY A 27 9.61 -0.52 0.52
C GLY A 27 8.62 -1.64 0.85
N LEU A 28 7.35 -1.30 1.08
CA LEU A 28 6.31 -2.28 1.35
C LEU A 28 6.02 -3.19 0.14
N GLN A 29 6.12 -2.67 -1.09
CA GLN A 29 5.91 -3.50 -2.29
C GLN A 29 6.98 -4.60 -2.44
N LYS A 30 8.20 -4.34 -1.98
CA LYS A 30 9.30 -5.32 -2.05
C LYS A 30 9.07 -6.54 -1.15
N VAL A 31 8.24 -6.44 -0.12
CA VAL A 31 7.87 -7.58 0.72
C VAL A 31 7.06 -8.61 -0.08
N ASP A 32 6.30 -8.15 -1.07
CA ASP A 32 5.52 -8.99 -1.98
C ASP A 32 6.22 -9.24 -3.34
N ASP A 33 7.54 -9.05 -3.38
CA ASP A 33 8.38 -9.15 -4.60
C ASP A 33 7.90 -8.25 -5.75
N LEU A 34 7.16 -7.19 -5.44
CA LEU A 34 6.71 -6.21 -6.41
C LEU A 34 7.73 -5.08 -6.57
N THR A 35 7.97 -4.68 -7.81
CA THR A 35 8.90 -3.59 -8.13
C THR A 35 8.16 -2.48 -8.87
N PRO A 36 8.13 -1.25 -8.33
CA PRO A 36 7.54 -0.11 -9.00
C PRO A 36 8.26 0.24 -10.30
N SER A 37 7.50 0.80 -11.24
CA SER A 37 8.03 1.23 -12.53
C SER A 37 8.95 2.45 -12.39
N LYS A 38 9.81 2.68 -13.39
CA LYS A 38 10.61 3.91 -13.48
C LYS A 38 9.71 5.15 -13.62
N TYR A 39 8.52 4.99 -14.18
CA TYR A 39 7.55 6.07 -14.30
C TYR A 39 7.07 6.53 -12.92
N LEU A 40 6.68 5.60 -12.03
CA LEU A 40 6.31 5.96 -10.66
C LEU A 40 7.44 6.71 -9.94
N ILE A 41 8.68 6.23 -10.05
CA ILE A 41 9.83 6.90 -9.43
C ILE A 41 9.98 8.35 -9.91
N SER A 42 9.77 8.60 -11.21
CA SER A 42 9.80 9.96 -11.76
C SER A 42 8.69 10.84 -11.20
N VAL A 43 7.45 10.33 -11.17
CA VAL A 43 6.28 11.07 -10.66
C VAL A 43 6.39 11.31 -9.14
N ALA A 44 6.95 10.35 -8.41
CA ALA A 44 7.23 10.51 -6.98
C ALA A 44 8.24 11.64 -6.70
N LYS A 45 9.29 11.78 -7.55
CA LYS A 45 10.23 12.91 -7.46
C LYS A 45 9.54 14.24 -7.70
N ASP A 46 8.65 14.32 -8.70
CA ASP A 46 7.86 15.52 -8.96
C ASP A 46 6.99 15.92 -7.74
N ASN A 47 6.44 14.94 -7.04
CA ASN A 47 5.69 15.17 -5.82
C ASN A 47 6.60 15.62 -4.65
N ILE A 48 7.76 14.98 -4.47
CA ILE A 48 8.74 15.36 -3.43
C ILE A 48 9.19 16.80 -3.63
N GLU A 49 9.48 17.18 -4.86
CA GLU A 49 9.91 18.54 -5.22
C GLU A 49 8.79 19.56 -5.25
N GLY A 50 7.54 19.15 -4.99
CA GLY A 50 6.40 20.04 -4.89
C GLY A 50 5.84 20.50 -6.24
N ARG A 51 6.25 19.89 -7.36
CA ARG A 51 5.72 20.21 -8.70
C ARG A 51 4.28 19.72 -8.87
N ILE A 52 3.93 18.62 -8.20
CA ILE A 52 2.59 18.04 -8.21
C ILE A 52 2.16 17.62 -6.80
N SER A 53 0.88 17.62 -6.55
CA SER A 53 0.27 17.09 -5.32
C SER A 53 0.23 15.56 -5.34
N VAL A 54 0.02 14.93 -4.18
CA VAL A 54 -0.14 13.47 -4.08
C VAL A 54 -1.41 12.98 -4.79
N ASP A 55 -2.44 13.81 -4.92
CA ASP A 55 -3.66 13.49 -5.67
C ASP A 55 -3.39 13.47 -7.18
N GLU A 56 -2.61 14.42 -7.68
CA GLU A 56 -2.20 14.46 -9.08
C GLU A 56 -1.31 13.27 -9.45
N VAL A 57 -0.52 12.72 -8.51
CA VAL A 57 0.22 11.48 -8.74
C VAL A 57 -0.73 10.34 -9.10
N ALA A 58 -1.79 10.13 -8.31
CA ALA A 58 -2.75 9.05 -8.57
C ALA A 58 -3.42 9.20 -9.95
N GLU A 59 -3.76 10.43 -10.33
CA GLU A 59 -4.33 10.71 -11.65
C GLU A 59 -3.33 10.45 -12.79
N GLN A 60 -2.06 10.81 -12.59
CA GLN A 60 -1.02 10.56 -13.59
C GLN A 60 -0.77 9.07 -13.80
N ILE A 61 -0.70 8.29 -12.72
CA ILE A 61 -0.58 6.82 -12.77
C ILE A 61 -1.79 6.21 -13.51
N ALA A 62 -3.02 6.60 -13.16
CA ALA A 62 -4.22 6.10 -13.84
C ALA A 62 -4.22 6.45 -15.34
N ARG A 63 -3.83 7.66 -15.72
CA ARG A 63 -3.71 8.08 -17.12
C ARG A 63 -2.63 7.31 -17.87
N TYR A 64 -1.48 7.04 -17.22
CA TYR A 64 -0.39 6.27 -17.79
C TYR A 64 -0.84 4.85 -18.16
N TYR A 65 -1.44 4.13 -17.22
CA TYR A 65 -1.89 2.74 -17.47
C TYR A 65 -3.14 2.65 -18.35
N LYS A 66 -3.93 3.71 -18.45
CA LYS A 66 -5.00 3.80 -19.47
C LYS A 66 -4.45 3.87 -20.90
N LYS A 67 -3.31 4.56 -21.08
CA LYS A 67 -2.63 4.68 -22.38
C LYS A 67 -1.73 3.49 -22.69
N ASN A 68 -1.18 2.86 -21.65
CA ASN A 68 -0.24 1.74 -21.73
C ASN A 68 -0.80 0.58 -20.90
N PRO A 69 -1.81 -0.17 -21.40
CA PRO A 69 -2.39 -1.30 -20.68
C PRO A 69 -1.33 -2.38 -20.47
N ALA A 70 -1.24 -2.90 -19.24
CA ALA A 70 -0.37 -4.02 -18.91
C ALA A 70 -0.78 -5.27 -19.72
N GLN A 71 0.17 -5.93 -20.34
CA GLN A 71 -0.05 -7.11 -21.18
C GLN A 71 0.65 -8.36 -20.67
N THR A 72 1.75 -8.16 -19.95
CA THR A 72 2.52 -9.25 -19.36
C THR A 72 2.30 -9.34 -17.83
N PRO A 73 2.52 -10.51 -17.22
CA PRO A 73 2.45 -10.64 -15.76
C PRO A 73 3.35 -9.63 -15.03
N GLN A 74 4.54 -9.37 -15.56
CA GLN A 74 5.45 -8.39 -14.97
C GLN A 74 4.88 -6.97 -15.02
N GLU A 75 4.30 -6.56 -16.16
CA GLU A 75 3.66 -5.24 -16.29
C GLU A 75 2.44 -5.11 -15.38
N HIS A 76 1.70 -6.20 -15.14
CA HIS A 76 0.63 -6.21 -14.14
C HIS A 76 1.15 -6.00 -12.72
N ASN A 77 2.26 -6.66 -12.36
CA ASN A 77 2.92 -6.47 -11.07
C ASN A 77 3.45 -5.05 -10.89
N GLU A 78 4.07 -4.47 -11.93
CA GLU A 78 4.51 -3.08 -11.91
C GLU A 78 3.35 -2.10 -11.74
N LYS A 79 2.24 -2.33 -12.46
CA LYS A 79 1.02 -1.52 -12.33
C LYS A 79 0.45 -1.60 -10.91
N GLU A 80 0.35 -2.79 -10.34
CA GLU A 80 -0.11 -2.99 -8.97
C GLU A 80 0.79 -2.25 -7.99
N ALA A 81 2.11 -2.42 -8.10
CA ALA A 81 3.09 -1.74 -7.27
C ALA A 81 2.96 -0.21 -7.35
N ASP A 82 2.76 0.33 -8.54
CA ASP A 82 2.61 1.77 -8.76
C ASP A 82 1.33 2.32 -8.13
N GLU A 83 0.19 1.66 -8.39
CA GLU A 83 -1.10 2.09 -7.86
C GLU A 83 -1.16 1.99 -6.33
N VAL A 84 -0.65 0.90 -5.75
CA VAL A 84 -0.63 0.71 -4.29
C VAL A 84 0.35 1.68 -3.64
N SER A 85 1.55 1.87 -4.19
CA SER A 85 2.52 2.84 -3.64
C SER A 85 1.96 4.26 -3.62
N ALA A 86 1.30 4.71 -4.68
CA ALA A 86 0.68 6.03 -4.72
C ALA A 86 -0.40 6.18 -3.64
N ARG A 87 -1.23 5.16 -3.42
CA ARG A 87 -2.26 5.15 -2.37
C ARG A 87 -1.66 5.14 -0.96
N ILE A 88 -0.58 4.40 -0.72
CA ILE A 88 0.14 4.40 0.55
C ILE A 88 0.74 5.78 0.81
N ALA A 89 1.43 6.37 -0.16
CA ALA A 89 2.03 7.69 -0.01
C ALA A 89 0.97 8.76 0.30
N LYS A 90 -0.20 8.71 -0.34
CA LYS A 90 -1.35 9.57 -0.03
C LYS A 90 -1.84 9.34 1.39
N LEU A 91 -2.03 8.09 1.80
CA LEU A 91 -2.50 7.72 3.13
C LEU A 91 -1.56 8.26 4.22
N LEU A 92 -0.24 8.07 4.07
CA LEU A 92 0.78 8.57 4.99
C LEU A 92 0.84 10.10 5.04
N SER A 93 0.43 10.78 3.96
CA SER A 93 0.42 12.24 3.89
C SER A 93 -0.80 12.86 4.56
N THR A 94 -1.92 12.13 4.66
CA THR A 94 -3.22 12.69 5.04
C THR A 94 -3.78 12.15 6.35
N HIS A 95 -3.29 11.01 6.85
CA HIS A 95 -3.91 10.33 7.99
C HIS A 95 -3.09 10.38 9.28
N THR A 96 -3.83 10.64 10.37
CA THR A 96 -3.43 10.24 11.72
C THR A 96 -4.06 8.87 11.99
N PHE A 97 -3.23 7.85 12.20
CA PHE A 97 -3.71 6.48 12.42
C PHE A 97 -4.34 6.31 13.79
N SER A 98 -5.53 5.71 13.84
CA SER A 98 -6.12 5.14 15.05
C SER A 98 -6.14 3.62 14.93
N PHE A 99 -5.73 2.90 15.97
CA PHE A 99 -5.65 1.43 15.93
C PHE A 99 -7.04 0.83 16.18
N SER A 100 -7.84 0.63 15.12
CA SER A 100 -9.13 -0.04 15.21
C SER A 100 -9.33 -1.06 14.10
N PRO A 101 -10.08 -2.16 14.33
CA PRO A 101 -10.40 -3.13 13.29
C PRO A 101 -11.15 -2.51 12.10
N ALA A 102 -12.01 -1.53 12.36
CA ALA A 102 -12.77 -0.82 11.33
C ALA A 102 -11.85 0.00 10.44
N GLU A 103 -10.87 0.69 11.02
CA GLU A 103 -9.88 1.45 10.27
C GLU A 103 -8.96 0.55 9.46
N TYR A 104 -8.50 -0.57 10.02
CA TYR A 104 -7.73 -1.57 9.28
C TYR A 104 -8.46 -2.04 8.01
N ILE A 105 -9.76 -2.38 8.13
CA ILE A 105 -10.59 -2.78 7.00
C ILE A 105 -10.74 -1.64 5.98
N SER A 106 -10.92 -0.41 6.46
CA SER A 106 -11.04 0.78 5.61
C SER A 106 -9.75 1.05 4.83
N ILE A 107 -8.60 0.96 5.48
CA ILE A 107 -7.28 1.10 4.85
C ILE A 107 -7.09 0.02 3.80
N HIS A 108 -7.32 -1.26 4.13
CA HIS A 108 -7.22 -2.36 3.19
C HIS A 108 -8.11 -2.14 1.96
N LYS A 109 -9.35 -1.71 2.18
CA LYS A 109 -10.26 -1.35 1.08
C LYS A 109 -9.70 -0.20 0.23
N SER A 110 -9.21 0.85 0.85
CA SER A 110 -8.66 2.02 0.16
C SER A 110 -7.44 1.68 -0.69
N LEU A 111 -6.56 0.81 -0.18
CA LEU A 111 -5.35 0.40 -0.89
C LEU A 111 -5.65 -0.50 -2.09
N PHE A 112 -6.57 -1.46 -1.95
CA PHE A 112 -6.73 -2.56 -2.89
C PHE A 112 -8.01 -2.53 -3.73
N SER A 113 -8.90 -1.54 -3.57
CA SER A 113 -10.09 -1.41 -4.43
C SER A 113 -9.71 -1.23 -5.90
N GLY A 114 -10.27 -2.09 -6.76
CA GLY A 114 -10.01 -2.10 -8.20
C GLY A 114 -8.67 -2.75 -8.60
N ILE A 115 -7.89 -3.23 -7.63
CA ILE A 115 -6.67 -4.03 -7.84
C ILE A 115 -6.98 -5.49 -7.52
N LEU A 116 -7.46 -5.75 -6.30
CA LEU A 116 -7.94 -7.07 -5.91
C LEU A 116 -9.45 -7.20 -6.18
N ASP A 117 -9.91 -8.46 -6.23
CA ASP A 117 -11.32 -8.76 -6.36
C ASP A 117 -12.16 -8.07 -5.27
N VAL A 118 -13.37 -7.66 -5.64
CA VAL A 118 -14.32 -6.97 -4.75
C VAL A 118 -14.68 -7.79 -3.51
N GLU A 119 -14.50 -9.11 -3.59
CA GLU A 119 -14.72 -10.02 -2.46
C GLU A 119 -13.54 -10.08 -1.49
N ILE A 120 -12.39 -9.49 -1.82
CA ILE A 120 -11.17 -9.49 -1.01
C ILE A 120 -10.91 -8.11 -0.42
N ALA A 121 -10.98 -7.06 -1.25
CA ALA A 121 -10.65 -5.70 -0.83
C ALA A 121 -11.57 -5.18 0.30
N GLY A 122 -11.00 -4.90 1.46
CA GLY A 122 -11.73 -4.41 2.63
C GLY A 122 -12.60 -5.45 3.33
N LYS A 123 -12.32 -6.73 3.15
CA LYS A 123 -13.02 -7.81 3.84
C LYS A 123 -12.06 -8.63 4.71
N ILE A 124 -12.58 -9.14 5.81
CA ILE A 124 -11.87 -10.10 6.65
C ILE A 124 -11.94 -11.45 5.95
N ARG A 125 -10.79 -12.08 5.75
CA ARG A 125 -10.72 -13.42 5.18
C ARG A 125 -11.46 -14.44 6.04
N THR A 126 -12.08 -15.41 5.40
CA THR A 126 -12.80 -16.52 6.04
C THR A 126 -12.06 -17.85 5.96
N TYR A 127 -10.90 -17.88 5.32
CA TYR A 127 -10.04 -19.05 5.13
C TYR A 127 -8.63 -18.77 5.66
N ASP A 128 -7.94 -19.85 6.02
CA ASP A 128 -6.54 -19.78 6.45
C ASP A 128 -5.63 -19.62 5.24
N ILE A 129 -4.59 -18.81 5.36
CA ILE A 129 -3.57 -18.63 4.33
C ILE A 129 -2.20 -18.99 4.86
N ILE A 130 -1.43 -19.59 3.98
CA ILE A 130 0.00 -19.85 4.16
C ILE A 130 0.66 -19.15 2.98
N LYS A 131 1.71 -18.37 3.24
CA LYS A 131 2.45 -17.67 2.21
C LYS A 131 3.92 -18.06 2.31
N GLU A 132 4.47 -18.54 1.21
CA GLU A 132 5.92 -18.73 1.08
C GLU A 132 6.52 -17.39 0.67
N GLU A 133 7.48 -16.91 1.47
CA GLU A 133 8.19 -15.67 1.19
C GLU A 133 9.64 -15.97 0.84
N THR A 134 10.10 -15.47 -0.30
CA THR A 134 11.50 -15.62 -0.74
C THR A 134 12.49 -15.06 0.26
N VAL A 135 12.12 -14.00 0.98
CA VAL A 135 12.93 -13.37 2.03
C VAL A 135 13.18 -14.31 3.24
N LEU A 136 12.37 -15.33 3.42
CA LEU A 136 12.49 -16.30 4.52
C LEU A 136 13.31 -17.54 4.17
N ASN A 137 14.04 -17.56 3.03
CA ASN A 137 14.89 -18.68 2.59
C ASN A 137 14.18 -20.03 2.55
N GLY A 138 12.90 -20.06 2.20
CA GLY A 138 12.10 -21.28 2.11
C GLY A 138 11.24 -21.59 3.34
N ASP A 139 11.32 -20.80 4.40
CA ASP A 139 10.34 -20.86 5.48
C ASP A 139 9.00 -20.26 5.06
N THR A 140 7.92 -20.72 5.68
CA THR A 140 6.56 -20.25 5.40
C THR A 140 6.05 -19.35 6.50
N VAL A 141 5.35 -18.27 6.12
CA VAL A 141 4.59 -17.45 7.07
C VAL A 141 3.24 -18.12 7.35
N ILE A 142 3.06 -18.58 8.59
CA ILE A 142 1.77 -19.08 9.06
C ILE A 142 0.99 -17.91 9.64
N TYR A 143 0.01 -17.42 8.90
CA TYR A 143 -0.88 -16.38 9.39
C TYR A 143 -1.83 -16.92 10.47
N GLY A 144 -2.22 -16.08 11.43
CA GLY A 144 -3.23 -16.43 12.43
C GLY A 144 -4.50 -16.96 11.77
N ARG A 145 -5.12 -17.97 12.38
CA ARG A 145 -6.33 -18.62 11.82
C ARG A 145 -7.46 -17.63 11.59
N ALA A 146 -8.14 -17.75 10.46
CA ALA A 146 -9.27 -16.87 10.10
C ALA A 146 -10.34 -16.80 11.19
N LYS A 147 -10.64 -17.91 11.87
CA LYS A 147 -11.57 -17.97 13.00
C LYS A 147 -11.20 -17.05 14.17
N CYS A 148 -9.91 -16.83 14.44
CA CYS A 148 -9.46 -15.93 15.52
C CYS A 148 -9.83 -14.47 15.24
N TRP A 149 -9.75 -14.03 13.99
CA TRP A 149 -10.13 -12.68 13.58
C TRP A 149 -11.63 -12.42 13.70
N ILE A 150 -12.45 -13.43 13.37
CA ILE A 150 -13.91 -13.35 13.50
C ILE A 150 -14.30 -13.23 14.98
N MET A 151 -13.64 -13.96 15.88
CA MET A 151 -13.90 -13.86 17.33
C MET A 151 -13.52 -12.48 17.89
N ILE A 152 -12.39 -11.91 17.50
CA ILE A 152 -11.94 -10.59 17.96
C ILE A 152 -12.90 -9.49 17.46
N SER A 153 -13.38 -9.57 16.23
CA SER A 153 -14.35 -8.63 15.67
C SER A 153 -15.75 -8.78 16.29
N GLY A 154 -16.13 -9.98 16.71
CA GLY A 154 -17.39 -10.30 17.40
C GLY A 154 -17.43 -9.85 18.86
N LEU A 155 -16.31 -9.97 19.58
CA LEU A 155 -16.21 -9.56 20.99
C LEU A 155 -16.44 -8.05 21.20
N LYS A 156 -16.05 -7.19 20.25
CA LYS A 156 -16.33 -5.74 20.35
C LYS A 156 -17.81 -5.38 20.16
N LYS A 157 -18.58 -6.16 19.42
CA LYS A 157 -20.04 -5.92 19.30
C LYS A 157 -20.79 -6.20 20.60
N SER A 158 -20.34 -7.15 21.42
CA SER A 158 -20.99 -7.46 22.70
C SER A 158 -20.64 -6.49 23.84
N PHE A 159 -19.52 -5.77 23.75
CA PHE A 159 -19.14 -4.74 24.73
C PHE A 159 -19.81 -3.38 24.49
N LEU A 160 -20.26 -3.07 23.27
CA LEU A 160 -20.92 -1.81 22.91
C LEU A 160 -22.44 -1.80 23.12
N ILE A 161 -23.03 -2.95 23.49
CA ILE A 161 -24.51 -3.08 23.74
C ILE A 161 -24.84 -3.08 25.25
N LYS A 162 -23.85 -2.99 26.12
CA LYS A 162 -24.04 -2.88 27.58
C LYS A 162 -23.38 -1.60 28.11
N GLY A 163 -23.94 -0.48 27.73
CA GLY A 163 -23.66 0.83 28.31
C GLY A 163 -24.88 1.72 28.12
#